data_57c34a0e1a66f1c7732549d0a50eb3c6
#
_entry.id   57c34a0e1a66f1c7732549d0a50eb3c6
#
_cell.length_a   1.000
_cell.length_b   1.000
_cell.length_c   1.000
_cell.angle_alpha   90.00
_cell.angle_beta   90.00
_cell.angle_gamma   90.00
#
_symmetry.space_group_name_H-M   'P 1'
#
loop_
_entity.id
_entity.type
_entity.pdbx_description
1 polymer ?
#
loop_
_entity_poly.entity_id
_entity_poly.type
_entity_poly.pdbx_seq_one_letter_code
_entity_poly.pdbx_strand_id
1 'polypeptide(L)'
;MNDDAAVPRRRFLLIMTILPCALMAGPGELRAAKGAGREIVNRLEIERLESSRPRRDRRMTCGILGDKTTLYRTSGGRKMPVCGMNETGRAVWDLCDGNHGFREICRKIAERFETTEIHARSDVRAFLSDLNRCGAVIL
;
A
#
# COMPACT_ATOMS: atom_id res chain seq x y z
N MET A 1 -10.95 2.46 -33.59
CA MET A 1 -9.93 3.39 -33.45
C MET A 1 -9.85 3.87 -32.10
N ASN A 2 -9.15 3.52 -31.20
CA ASN A 2 -8.99 3.99 -30.03
C ASN A 2 -9.29 3.23 -28.87
N ASP A 3 -8.90 2.13 -29.02
CA ASP A 3 -8.71 1.05 -28.11
C ASP A 3 -7.66 1.31 -27.09
N ASP A 4 -7.09 2.47 -27.17
CA ASP A 4 -5.94 2.83 -26.39
C ASP A 4 -6.27 3.48 -25.09
N ALA A 5 -7.53 3.70 -24.86
CA ALA A 5 -7.98 4.25 -23.60
C ALA A 5 -8.04 3.22 -22.48
N ALA A 6 -7.88 1.99 -22.77
CA ALA A 6 -7.65 1.00 -21.75
C ALA A 6 -6.19 1.11 -21.28
N VAL A 7 -5.91 2.09 -20.43
CA VAL A 7 -4.78 1.96 -19.53
C VAL A 7 -4.89 0.57 -18.95
N PRO A 8 -3.99 -0.33 -19.29
CA PRO A 8 -4.20 -1.71 -18.94
C PRO A 8 -4.41 -1.80 -17.44
N ARG A 9 -5.50 -2.41 -17.05
CA ARG A 9 -5.82 -2.71 -15.65
C ARG A 9 -4.62 -3.27 -14.89
N ARG A 10 -3.66 -3.82 -15.63
CA ARG A 10 -2.37 -4.31 -15.12
C ARG A 10 -1.44 -3.24 -14.59
N ARG A 11 -1.55 -1.98 -15.00
CA ARG A 11 -0.76 -0.88 -14.44
C ARG A 11 -1.32 -0.37 -13.13
N PHE A 12 -2.59 -0.62 -12.89
CA PHE A 12 -3.26 -0.24 -11.67
C PHE A 12 -3.10 -1.28 -10.56
N LEU A 13 -2.73 -2.50 -10.87
CA LEU A 13 -2.37 -3.49 -9.88
C LEU A 13 -1.13 -3.01 -9.11
N LEU A 14 -1.37 -2.59 -7.88
CA LEU A 14 -0.36 -2.30 -6.90
C LEU A 14 0.42 -3.58 -6.60
N ILE A 15 1.47 -3.81 -7.37
CA ILE A 15 2.35 -4.93 -7.13
C ILE A 15 3.32 -4.52 -6.04
N MET A 16 2.96 -4.85 -4.82
CA MET A 16 3.94 -4.94 -3.75
C MET A 16 4.65 -6.28 -3.87
N THR A 17 5.86 -6.26 -4.35
CA THR A 17 6.74 -7.38 -4.11
C THR A 17 7.28 -7.20 -2.70
N ILE A 18 6.57 -7.74 -1.71
CA ILE A 18 7.11 -7.88 -0.38
C ILE A 18 8.30 -8.83 -0.52
N LEU A 19 9.49 -8.27 -0.43
CA LEU A 19 10.66 -9.09 -0.13
C LEU A 19 10.35 -9.80 1.19
N PRO A 20 10.51 -11.13 1.24
CA PRO A 20 10.06 -11.88 2.40
C PRO A 20 10.78 -11.38 3.65
N CYS A 21 10.15 -10.49 4.35
CA CYS A 21 10.40 -10.29 5.77
C CYS A 21 9.91 -11.50 6.57
N ALA A 22 9.63 -12.59 5.88
CA ALA A 22 9.12 -13.84 6.39
C ALA A 22 10.11 -14.60 7.28
N LEU A 23 11.33 -14.10 7.42
CA LEU A 23 12.32 -14.69 8.33
C LEU A 23 12.21 -14.21 9.78
N MET A 24 11.30 -13.24 10.05
CA MET A 24 11.13 -12.73 11.42
C MET A 24 9.77 -13.07 12.04
N ALA A 25 8.84 -13.59 11.28
CA ALA A 25 7.61 -14.16 11.81
C ALA A 25 7.76 -15.67 11.92
N GLY A 26 7.81 -16.18 13.13
CA GLY A 26 7.84 -17.61 13.39
C GLY A 26 6.66 -18.32 12.72
N PRO A 27 6.78 -19.61 12.38
CA PRO A 27 5.80 -20.37 11.59
C PRO A 27 4.45 -20.60 12.28
N GLY A 28 4.17 -19.95 13.40
CA GLY A 28 2.98 -20.16 14.21
C GLY A 28 1.80 -19.22 13.97
N GLU A 29 2.01 -18.05 13.37
CA GLU A 29 0.96 -17.02 13.33
C GLU A 29 0.02 -17.04 12.12
N LEU A 30 0.31 -17.84 11.12
CA LEU A 30 -0.50 -17.92 9.90
C LEU A 30 -1.69 -18.89 9.99
N ARG A 31 -1.91 -19.52 11.12
CA ARG A 31 -2.93 -20.58 11.27
C ARG A 31 -4.19 -20.21 12.07
N ALA A 32 -4.28 -19.06 12.64
CA ALA A 32 -5.43 -18.69 13.45
C ALA A 32 -6.33 -17.69 12.72
N ALA A 33 -7.51 -18.12 12.46
CA ALA A 33 -8.75 -17.39 12.20
C ALA A 33 -9.45 -17.79 10.90
N LYS A 34 -9.91 -18.99 10.87
CA LYS A 34 -11.10 -19.36 10.11
C LYS A 34 -12.31 -19.08 11.02
N GLY A 35 -13.10 -18.07 10.73
CA GLY A 35 -14.35 -17.86 11.43
C GLY A 35 -14.85 -16.41 11.40
N ALA A 36 -16.05 -16.19 11.86
CA ALA A 36 -16.76 -14.91 11.90
C ALA A 36 -15.99 -13.74 12.55
N GLY A 37 -15.03 -14.04 13.42
CA GLY A 37 -14.14 -13.04 14.03
C GLY A 37 -13.25 -12.32 13.02
N ARG A 38 -12.88 -12.98 11.93
CA ARG A 38 -12.05 -12.40 10.86
C ARG A 38 -12.81 -11.35 10.05
N GLU A 39 -14.10 -11.54 9.90
CA GLU A 39 -14.97 -10.62 9.17
C GLU A 39 -15.21 -9.33 9.95
N ILE A 40 -15.38 -9.43 11.26
CA ILE A 40 -15.53 -8.25 12.15
C ILE A 40 -14.22 -7.46 12.24
N VAL A 41 -13.09 -8.13 12.40
CA VAL A 41 -11.77 -7.49 12.42
C VAL A 41 -11.50 -6.78 11.11
N ASN A 42 -11.79 -7.43 9.98
CA ASN A 42 -11.65 -6.81 8.66
C ASN A 42 -12.50 -5.55 8.50
N ARG A 43 -13.72 -5.56 9.02
CA ARG A 43 -14.63 -4.41 8.93
C ARG A 43 -14.10 -3.23 9.73
N LEU A 44 -13.67 -3.43 10.95
CA LEU A 44 -13.10 -2.39 11.79
C LEU A 44 -11.79 -1.84 11.22
N GLU A 45 -10.94 -2.71 10.66
CA GLU A 45 -9.72 -2.28 9.97
C GLU A 45 -10.04 -1.42 8.74
N ILE A 46 -11.04 -1.80 7.96
CA ILE A 46 -11.49 -1.04 6.80
C ILE A 46 -12.03 0.32 7.23
N GLU A 47 -12.88 0.38 8.22
CA GLU A 47 -13.44 1.62 8.74
C GLU A 47 -12.35 2.54 9.29
N ARG A 48 -11.40 2.00 10.03
CA ARG A 48 -10.23 2.74 10.52
C ARG A 48 -9.41 3.31 9.38
N LEU A 49 -9.11 2.49 8.38
CA LEU A 49 -8.33 2.90 7.22
C LEU A 49 -9.05 3.98 6.43
N GLU A 50 -10.34 3.81 6.17
CA GLU A 50 -11.14 4.78 5.39
C GLU A 50 -11.36 6.12 6.10
N SER A 51 -11.28 6.14 7.42
CA SER A 51 -11.34 7.38 8.22
C SER A 51 -9.97 8.00 8.51
N SER A 52 -8.89 7.31 8.13
CA SER A 52 -7.54 7.72 8.44
C SER A 52 -7.00 8.82 7.52
N ARG A 53 -5.92 9.44 7.98
CA ARG A 53 -5.01 10.26 7.18
C ARG A 53 -3.64 9.59 7.18
N PRO A 54 -3.38 8.70 6.23
CA PRO A 54 -2.16 7.91 6.22
C PRO A 54 -0.91 8.76 6.24
N ARG A 55 0.04 8.41 7.08
CA ARG A 55 1.31 9.11 7.24
C ARG A 55 2.47 8.14 7.13
N ARG A 56 3.48 8.52 6.39
CA ARG A 56 4.73 7.74 6.26
C ARG A 56 5.46 7.65 7.61
N ASP A 57 5.98 6.47 7.93
CA ASP A 57 6.89 6.31 9.06
C ASP A 57 8.22 7.03 8.73
N ARG A 58 8.75 7.75 9.70
CA ARG A 58 9.98 8.56 9.54
C ARG A 58 11.22 7.72 9.25
N ARG A 59 11.20 6.43 9.58
CA ARG A 59 12.29 5.49 9.31
C ARG A 59 12.28 4.95 7.90
N MET A 60 11.23 5.25 7.14
CA MET A 60 11.06 4.78 5.78
C MET A 60 11.56 5.83 4.79
N THR A 61 12.36 5.38 3.84
CA THR A 61 12.84 6.19 2.72
C THR A 61 12.54 5.48 1.43
N CYS A 62 12.33 6.26 0.37
CA CYS A 62 12.11 5.73 -0.97
C CYS A 62 13.37 5.92 -1.81
N GLY A 63 13.74 4.90 -2.54
CA GLY A 63 14.89 4.91 -3.44
C GLY A 63 14.63 4.06 -4.67
N ILE A 64 15.66 3.92 -5.49
CA ILE A 64 15.62 3.08 -6.69
C ILE A 64 16.57 1.91 -6.50
N LEU A 65 16.07 0.72 -6.74
CA LEU A 65 16.88 -0.50 -6.77
C LEU A 65 16.70 -1.15 -8.14
N GLY A 66 17.75 -1.09 -8.97
CA GLY A 66 17.65 -1.48 -10.37
C GLY A 66 16.69 -0.55 -11.13
N ASP A 67 15.61 -1.10 -11.65
CA ASP A 67 14.55 -0.39 -12.37
C ASP A 67 13.29 -0.12 -11.52
N LYS A 68 13.32 -0.50 -10.25
CA LYS A 68 12.15 -0.45 -9.35
C LYS A 68 12.30 0.58 -8.26
N THR A 69 11.21 1.29 -8.02
CA THR A 69 11.07 2.11 -6.83
C THR A 69 10.91 1.21 -5.60
N THR A 70 11.78 1.38 -4.63
CA THR A 70 11.85 0.51 -3.45
C THR A 70 11.78 1.33 -2.18
N LEU A 71 11.00 0.86 -1.21
CA LEU A 71 11.00 1.39 0.15
C LEU A 71 12.08 0.73 0.98
N TYR A 72 12.82 1.55 1.70
CA TYR A 72 13.86 1.13 2.63
C TYR A 72 13.52 1.55 4.04
N ARG A 73 13.80 0.68 4.98
CA ARG A 73 13.78 1.00 6.41
C ARG A 73 15.20 1.24 6.88
N THR A 74 15.38 2.34 7.59
CA THR A 74 16.66 2.64 8.26
C THR A 74 16.59 2.16 9.71
N SER A 75 17.51 1.28 10.08
CA SER A 75 17.67 0.78 11.44
C SER A 75 19.16 0.63 11.75
N GLY A 76 19.62 1.22 12.85
CA GLY A 76 21.03 1.16 13.24
C GLY A 76 22.00 1.69 12.18
N GLY A 77 21.60 2.70 11.42
CA GLY A 77 22.41 3.28 10.33
C GLY A 77 22.43 2.44 9.04
N ARG A 78 21.74 1.31 9.00
CA ARG A 78 21.64 0.44 7.81
C ARG A 78 20.29 0.62 7.13
N LYS A 79 20.31 0.72 5.80
CA LYS A 79 19.11 0.72 4.97
C LYS A 79 18.79 -0.70 4.52
N MET A 80 17.59 -1.16 4.85
CA MET A 80 17.10 -2.47 4.47
C MET A 80 15.91 -2.32 3.53
N PRO A 81 15.91 -2.99 2.36
CA PRO A 81 14.76 -2.95 1.46
C PRO A 81 13.57 -3.65 2.10
N VAL A 82 12.40 -3.04 2.00
CA VAL A 82 11.14 -3.55 2.58
C VAL A 82 10.21 -4.03 1.48
N CYS A 83 9.94 -3.20 0.48
CA CYS A 83 9.08 -3.56 -0.64
C CYS A 83 9.39 -2.75 -1.89
N GLY A 84 9.13 -3.35 -3.05
CA GLY A 84 9.12 -2.65 -4.32
C GLY A 84 7.73 -2.10 -4.65
N MET A 85 7.68 -0.99 -5.34
CA MET A 85 6.44 -0.35 -5.78
C MET A 85 6.47 -0.06 -7.27
N ASN A 86 5.30 -0.14 -7.91
CA ASN A 86 5.10 0.40 -9.24
C ASN A 86 4.80 1.92 -9.17
N GLU A 87 4.57 2.52 -10.33
CA GLU A 87 4.26 3.95 -10.43
C GLU A 87 3.02 4.35 -9.61
N THR A 88 1.98 3.54 -9.65
CA THR A 88 0.75 3.78 -8.88
C THR A 88 1.02 3.71 -7.38
N GLY A 89 1.76 2.70 -6.93
CA GLY A 89 2.17 2.57 -5.54
C GLY A 89 3.01 3.76 -5.07
N ARG A 90 3.91 4.24 -5.91
CA ARG A 90 4.69 5.45 -5.62
C ARG A 90 3.78 6.67 -5.47
N ALA A 91 2.79 6.83 -6.34
CA ALA A 91 1.85 7.94 -6.25
C ALA A 91 1.03 7.91 -4.96
N VAL A 92 0.56 6.73 -4.54
CA VAL A 92 -0.13 6.56 -3.25
C VAL A 92 0.81 6.87 -2.09
N TRP A 93 2.04 6.37 -2.13
CA TRP A 93 3.07 6.64 -1.12
C TRP A 93 3.33 8.13 -0.94
N ASP A 94 3.44 8.86 -2.04
CA ASP A 94 3.69 10.30 -2.01
C ASP A 94 2.52 11.09 -1.38
N LEU A 95 1.29 10.58 -1.51
CA LEU A 95 0.10 11.16 -0.89
C LEU A 95 -0.08 10.77 0.60
N CYS A 96 0.71 9.85 1.11
CA CYS A 96 0.72 9.48 2.53
C CYS A 96 1.52 10.48 3.36
N ASP A 97 1.11 11.72 3.38
CA ASP A 97 1.77 12.83 4.09
C ASP A 97 1.12 13.21 5.42
N GLY A 98 0.03 12.54 5.77
CA GLY A 98 -0.79 12.86 6.95
C GLY A 98 -1.81 13.98 6.72
N ASN A 99 -1.78 14.64 5.57
CA ASN A 99 -2.71 15.73 5.22
C ASN A 99 -3.86 15.24 4.35
N HIS A 100 -3.59 14.26 3.47
CA HIS A 100 -4.58 13.67 2.60
C HIS A 100 -5.32 12.54 3.31
N GLY A 101 -6.66 12.61 3.34
CA GLY A 101 -7.49 11.51 3.81
C GLY A 101 -7.60 10.39 2.77
N PHE A 102 -8.01 9.21 3.20
CA PHE A 102 -8.16 8.05 2.33
C PHE A 102 -8.97 8.34 1.06
N ARG A 103 -10.14 8.97 1.21
CA ARG A 103 -11.02 9.31 0.07
C ARG A 103 -10.36 10.26 -0.92
N GLU A 104 -9.62 11.22 -0.41
CA GLU A 104 -8.90 12.19 -1.24
C GLU A 104 -7.77 11.52 -2.02
N ILE A 105 -7.04 10.61 -1.39
CA ILE A 105 -6.02 9.78 -2.06
C ILE A 105 -6.67 8.98 -3.19
N CYS A 106 -7.77 8.29 -2.92
CA CYS A 106 -8.48 7.51 -3.93
C CYS A 106 -8.92 8.35 -5.13
N ARG A 107 -9.47 9.53 -4.88
CA ARG A 107 -9.90 10.45 -5.94
C ARG A 107 -8.71 10.90 -6.80
N LYS A 108 -7.62 11.35 -6.18
CA LYS A 108 -6.40 11.78 -6.89
C LYS A 108 -5.78 10.65 -7.72
N ILE A 109 -5.77 9.44 -7.19
CA ILE A 109 -5.30 8.26 -7.92
C ILE A 109 -6.22 7.92 -9.08
N ALA A 110 -7.53 7.96 -8.88
CA ALA A 110 -8.50 7.72 -9.95
C ALA A 110 -8.34 8.72 -11.11
N GLU A 111 -8.19 9.99 -10.80
CA GLU A 111 -7.96 11.05 -11.79
C GLU A 111 -6.62 10.86 -12.52
N ARG A 112 -5.54 10.61 -11.79
CA ARG A 112 -4.19 10.49 -12.36
C ARG A 112 -4.02 9.29 -13.28
N PHE A 113 -4.66 8.17 -12.95
CA PHE A 113 -4.51 6.91 -13.68
C PHE A 113 -5.75 6.55 -14.51
N GLU A 114 -6.64 7.50 -14.71
CA GLU A 114 -7.84 7.37 -15.56
C GLU A 114 -8.66 6.10 -15.25
N THR A 115 -8.88 5.85 -13.96
CA THR A 115 -9.67 4.72 -13.48
C THR A 115 -10.89 5.18 -12.72
N THR A 116 -11.80 4.26 -12.41
CA THR A 116 -12.96 4.58 -11.59
C THR A 116 -12.57 4.73 -10.12
N GLU A 117 -13.27 5.58 -9.40
CA GLU A 117 -13.05 5.77 -7.97
C GLU A 117 -13.26 4.46 -7.17
N ILE A 118 -14.19 3.61 -7.61
CA ILE A 118 -14.45 2.31 -6.99
C ILE A 118 -13.22 1.39 -7.09
N HIS A 119 -12.61 1.31 -8.27
CA HIS A 119 -11.39 0.52 -8.45
C HIS A 119 -10.22 1.11 -7.67
N ALA A 120 -10.03 2.43 -7.76
CA ALA A 120 -9.00 3.11 -6.99
C ALA A 120 -9.15 2.85 -5.49
N ARG A 121 -10.36 2.91 -4.96
CA ARG A 121 -10.66 2.68 -3.54
C ARG A 121 -10.28 1.27 -3.10
N SER A 122 -10.62 0.26 -3.90
CA SER A 122 -10.26 -1.12 -3.62
C SER A 122 -8.75 -1.33 -3.57
N ASP A 123 -8.04 -0.82 -4.57
CA ASP A 123 -6.60 -1.02 -4.71
C ASP A 123 -5.80 -0.19 -3.70
N VAL A 124 -6.18 1.05 -3.48
CA VAL A 124 -5.55 1.92 -2.46
C VAL A 124 -5.75 1.33 -1.07
N ARG A 125 -6.93 0.78 -0.77
CA ARG A 125 -7.20 0.11 0.50
C ARG A 125 -6.27 -1.07 0.72
N ALA A 126 -6.17 -1.96 -0.25
CA ALA A 126 -5.28 -3.13 -0.17
C ALA A 126 -3.82 -2.70 0.03
N PHE A 127 -3.37 -1.72 -0.73
CA PHE A 127 -2.01 -1.22 -0.66
C PHE A 127 -1.68 -0.55 0.68
N LEU A 128 -2.53 0.31 1.18
CA LEU A 128 -2.34 0.95 2.48
C LEU A 128 -2.38 -0.06 3.63
N SER A 129 -3.24 -1.08 3.53
CA SER A 129 -3.26 -2.18 4.48
C SER A 129 -1.91 -2.92 4.53
N ASP A 130 -1.34 -3.22 3.37
CA ASP A 130 -0.04 -3.87 3.28
C ASP A 130 1.10 -2.97 3.79
N LEU A 131 1.09 -1.69 3.44
CA LEU A 131 2.05 -0.72 3.96
C LEU A 131 1.96 -0.56 5.49
N ASN A 132 0.75 -0.59 6.03
CA ASN A 132 0.55 -0.54 7.47
C ASN A 132 1.07 -1.81 8.17
N ARG A 133 0.83 -2.98 7.59
CA ARG A 133 1.35 -4.26 8.12
C ARG A 133 2.86 -4.32 8.17
N CYS A 134 3.54 -3.78 7.16
CA CYS A 134 5.00 -3.71 7.17
C CYS A 134 5.56 -2.51 7.93
N GLY A 135 4.70 -1.72 8.59
CA GLY A 135 5.09 -0.56 9.38
C GLY A 135 5.61 0.61 8.57
N ALA A 136 5.30 0.66 7.28
CA ALA A 136 5.72 1.76 6.42
C ALA A 136 4.81 2.98 6.54
N VAL A 137 3.54 2.76 6.83
CA VAL A 137 2.52 3.80 6.98
C VAL A 137 1.82 3.64 8.33
N ILE A 138 1.52 4.76 8.94
CA ILE A 138 0.71 4.89 10.16
C ILE A 138 -0.66 5.41 9.74
N LEU A 139 -1.71 4.71 10.13
CA LEU A 139 -3.10 5.08 9.86
C LEU A 139 -3.68 5.92 10.98
#